data_337f94aa127c3a452a41037f52edec87
#
_entry.id   337f94aa127c3a452a41037f52edec87
#
_cell.length_a   1.000
_cell.length_b   1.000
_cell.length_c   1.000
_cell.angle_alpha   90.00
_cell.angle_beta   90.00
_cell.angle_gamma   90.00
#
_symmetry.space_group_name_H-M   'P 1'
#
loop_
_entity.id
_entity.type
_entity.pdbx_description
1 polymer ?
#
loop_
_entity_poly.entity_id
_entity_poly.type
_entity_poly.pdbx_seq_one_letter_code
_entity_poly.pdbx_strand_id
1 'polypeptide(L)'
;QDMGEGNDWHFFISHYQTTGGNQASNICNELEMRGLKVWYDQNADTIDEAAMKEGVQRSTVFVLFLSHKVFTRQFCQMEILEAKKAKKPVLLIREEDDRFGKFDPGNIEEFCLLTKDEEEGGISIDERRKREDFKEYAMNLYKDNEWLTWRRRKFEKDIVIGRMVDYLIKVSRESSRRRGGSKSFCGRLKAFFTNCCSQLISSSPCLIRDEMDRRHSYIEIPE
;
A
#
# COMPACT_ATOMS: atom_id res chain seq x y z
N GLN A 1 3.28 0.40 -23.25
CA GLN A 1 3.44 0.89 -21.85
C GLN A 1 4.62 0.12 -21.28
N ASP A 2 5.80 0.78 -21.22
CA ASP A 2 7.03 0.16 -20.72
C ASP A 2 6.99 0.19 -19.18
N MET A 3 6.57 -0.91 -18.59
CA MET A 3 6.91 -1.24 -17.23
C MET A 3 8.34 -1.77 -17.24
N GLY A 4 9.16 -1.41 -16.24
CA GLY A 4 10.54 -1.91 -16.18
C GLY A 4 10.57 -3.43 -16.39
N GLU A 5 11.60 -3.95 -17.07
CA GLU A 5 11.74 -5.37 -17.39
C GLU A 5 11.44 -6.24 -16.16
N GLY A 6 10.45 -7.12 -16.28
CA GLY A 6 10.03 -8.08 -15.26
C GLY A 6 8.84 -7.67 -14.39
N ASN A 7 8.29 -6.44 -14.52
CA ASN A 7 7.05 -6.05 -13.82
C ASN A 7 5.87 -5.97 -14.80
N ASP A 8 4.76 -6.64 -14.44
CA ASP A 8 3.53 -6.63 -15.24
C ASP A 8 2.51 -5.63 -14.69
N TRP A 9 2.63 -5.30 -13.41
CA TRP A 9 1.73 -4.39 -12.71
C TRP A 9 2.46 -3.20 -12.09
N HIS A 10 1.79 -2.06 -12.08
CA HIS A 10 2.26 -0.86 -11.40
C HIS A 10 2.10 -0.99 -9.89
N PHE A 11 0.97 -1.57 -9.46
CA PHE A 11 0.62 -1.75 -8.07
C PHE A 11 0.12 -3.17 -7.80
N PHE A 12 0.46 -3.70 -6.63
CA PHE A 12 -0.21 -4.80 -5.96
C PHE A 12 -0.97 -4.22 -4.77
N ILE A 13 -2.27 -4.54 -4.62
CA ILE A 13 -3.09 -4.02 -3.52
C ILE A 13 -3.42 -5.15 -2.55
N SER A 14 -2.72 -5.19 -1.41
CA SER A 14 -3.00 -6.07 -0.28
C SER A 14 -4.05 -5.43 0.63
N HIS A 15 -5.06 -6.19 1.04
CA HIS A 15 -6.15 -5.72 1.88
C HIS A 15 -6.84 -6.86 2.61
N TYR A 16 -7.52 -6.56 3.70
CA TYR A 16 -8.46 -7.51 4.32
C TYR A 16 -9.86 -7.33 3.71
N GLN A 17 -10.36 -8.37 3.05
CA GLN A 17 -11.59 -8.33 2.27
C GLN A 17 -12.79 -7.77 3.05
N THR A 18 -12.98 -8.19 4.31
CA THR A 18 -14.16 -7.79 5.10
C THR A 18 -14.19 -6.30 5.45
N THR A 19 -13.02 -5.70 5.72
CA THR A 19 -12.93 -4.31 6.20
C THR A 19 -12.31 -3.35 5.18
N GLY A 20 -11.65 -3.86 4.15
CA GLY A 20 -10.93 -3.08 3.14
C GLY A 20 -11.33 -3.36 1.70
N GLY A 21 -12.11 -4.42 1.41
CA GLY A 21 -12.39 -4.87 0.06
C GLY A 21 -13.05 -3.82 -0.84
N ASN A 22 -14.08 -3.14 -0.35
CA ASN A 22 -14.75 -2.07 -1.11
C ASN A 22 -13.82 -0.89 -1.41
N GLN A 23 -12.95 -0.55 -0.47
CA GLN A 23 -11.99 0.55 -0.64
C GLN A 23 -10.88 0.16 -1.60
N ALA A 24 -10.35 -1.05 -1.48
CA ALA A 24 -9.36 -1.60 -2.40
C ALA A 24 -9.89 -1.66 -3.83
N SER A 25 -11.13 -2.13 -4.02
CA SER A 25 -11.82 -2.11 -5.32
C SER A 25 -11.96 -0.70 -5.89
N ASN A 26 -12.35 0.28 -5.06
CA ASN A 26 -12.42 1.68 -5.49
C ASN A 26 -11.06 2.22 -5.93
N ILE A 27 -9.99 1.92 -5.17
CA ILE A 27 -8.63 2.33 -5.53
C ILE A 27 -8.20 1.70 -6.85
N CYS A 28 -8.45 0.38 -7.02
CA CYS A 28 -8.16 -0.34 -8.23
C CYS A 28 -8.82 0.32 -9.45
N ASN A 29 -10.13 0.52 -9.39
CA ASN A 29 -10.90 1.14 -10.47
C ASN A 29 -10.39 2.55 -10.83
N GLU A 30 -10.08 3.39 -9.81
CA GLU A 30 -9.56 4.74 -10.04
C GLU A 30 -8.17 4.74 -10.69
N LEU A 31 -7.31 3.77 -10.36
CA LEU A 31 -6.00 3.61 -10.98
C LEU A 31 -6.12 3.07 -12.41
N GLU A 32 -7.00 2.08 -12.64
CA GLU A 32 -7.23 1.49 -13.96
C GLU A 32 -7.85 2.47 -14.94
N MET A 33 -8.80 3.31 -14.49
CA MET A 33 -9.34 4.41 -15.31
C MET A 33 -8.26 5.41 -15.76
N ARG A 34 -7.14 5.49 -15.03
CA ARG A 34 -5.96 6.28 -15.39
C ARG A 34 -4.93 5.51 -16.21
N GLY A 35 -5.29 4.31 -16.69
CA GLY A 35 -4.43 3.47 -17.53
C GLY A 35 -3.30 2.77 -16.77
N LEU A 36 -3.39 2.67 -15.44
CA LEU A 36 -2.44 1.93 -14.63
C LEU A 36 -2.89 0.48 -14.47
N LYS A 37 -1.97 -0.45 -14.50
CA LYS A 37 -2.24 -1.86 -14.27
C LYS A 37 -2.11 -2.16 -12.78
N VAL A 38 -3.14 -2.76 -12.22
CA VAL A 38 -3.20 -3.12 -10.80
C VAL A 38 -3.40 -4.61 -10.66
N TRP A 39 -2.60 -5.26 -9.82
CA TRP A 39 -2.91 -6.60 -9.36
C TRP A 39 -3.86 -6.51 -8.17
N TYR A 40 -5.03 -7.11 -8.32
CA TYR A 40 -6.08 -7.16 -7.33
C TYR A 40 -6.72 -8.54 -7.35
N ASP A 41 -6.84 -9.18 -6.19
CA ASP A 41 -7.25 -10.59 -6.05
C ASP A 41 -8.58 -10.92 -6.72
N GLN A 42 -9.57 -10.02 -6.67
CA GLN A 42 -10.88 -10.25 -7.29
C GLN A 42 -10.85 -10.25 -8.83
N ASN A 43 -9.77 -9.77 -9.43
CA ASN A 43 -9.56 -9.76 -10.87
C ASN A 43 -8.70 -10.95 -11.35
N ALA A 44 -8.23 -11.80 -10.43
CA ALA A 44 -7.39 -12.95 -10.75
C ALA A 44 -8.25 -14.17 -11.14
N ASP A 45 -7.87 -14.87 -12.21
CA ASP A 45 -8.54 -16.09 -12.66
C ASP A 45 -8.47 -17.22 -11.63
N THR A 46 -7.39 -17.23 -10.83
CA THR A 46 -7.17 -18.18 -9.73
C THR A 46 -6.60 -17.43 -8.54
N ILE A 47 -7.20 -17.65 -7.37
CA ILE A 47 -6.72 -17.09 -6.10
C ILE A 47 -6.02 -18.22 -5.34
N ASP A 48 -4.74 -18.40 -5.60
CA ASP A 48 -3.89 -19.28 -4.83
C ASP A 48 -2.64 -18.55 -4.31
N GLU A 49 -1.94 -19.19 -3.40
CA GLU A 49 -0.75 -18.61 -2.77
C GLU A 49 0.36 -18.30 -3.78
N ALA A 50 0.48 -19.12 -4.82
CA ALA A 50 1.50 -18.96 -5.86
C ALA A 50 1.20 -17.72 -6.73
N ALA A 51 -0.05 -17.56 -7.17
CA ALA A 51 -0.49 -16.41 -7.94
C ALA A 51 -0.33 -15.09 -7.15
N MET A 52 -0.66 -15.10 -5.86
CA MET A 52 -0.47 -13.93 -4.99
C MET A 52 1.01 -13.55 -4.85
N LYS A 53 1.90 -14.53 -4.61
CA LYS A 53 3.34 -14.30 -4.54
C LYS A 53 3.90 -13.77 -5.86
N GLU A 54 3.49 -14.35 -6.98
CA GLU A 54 3.86 -13.87 -8.31
C GLU A 54 3.37 -12.43 -8.53
N GLY A 55 2.11 -12.13 -8.16
CA GLY A 55 1.55 -10.78 -8.22
C GLY A 55 2.38 -9.76 -7.47
N VAL A 56 2.79 -10.08 -6.23
CA VAL A 56 3.70 -9.23 -5.45
C VAL A 56 5.04 -9.07 -6.17
N GLN A 57 5.66 -10.16 -6.61
CA GLN A 57 6.98 -10.13 -7.24
C GLN A 57 7.01 -9.34 -8.54
N ARG A 58 5.94 -9.40 -9.34
CA ARG A 58 5.83 -8.75 -10.64
C ARG A 58 5.17 -7.37 -10.60
N SER A 59 4.93 -6.82 -9.41
CA SER A 59 4.45 -5.45 -9.21
C SER A 59 5.60 -4.48 -8.91
N THR A 60 5.45 -3.23 -9.32
CA THR A 60 6.44 -2.16 -9.05
C THR A 60 6.35 -1.66 -7.61
N VAL A 61 5.14 -1.46 -7.10
CA VAL A 61 4.86 -0.97 -5.75
C VAL A 61 3.88 -1.92 -5.06
N PHE A 62 4.19 -2.27 -3.81
CA PHE A 62 3.27 -2.98 -2.92
C PHE A 62 2.47 -1.96 -2.11
N VAL A 63 1.16 -1.97 -2.25
CA VAL A 63 0.23 -1.13 -1.49
C VAL A 63 -0.44 -1.97 -0.42
N LEU A 64 -0.33 -1.56 0.84
CA LEU A 64 -1.06 -2.20 1.94
C LEU A 64 -2.18 -1.27 2.41
N PHE A 65 -3.42 -1.72 2.25
CA PHE A 65 -4.58 -1.03 2.77
C PHE A 65 -4.78 -1.41 4.25
N LEU A 66 -4.40 -0.49 5.13
CA LEU A 66 -4.51 -0.63 6.57
C LEU A 66 -5.97 -0.44 7.01
N SER A 67 -6.61 -1.53 7.36
CA SER A 67 -7.93 -1.58 7.96
C SER A 67 -7.94 -2.48 9.20
N HIS A 68 -9.02 -2.46 9.97
CA HIS A 68 -9.16 -3.29 11.17
C HIS A 68 -8.82 -4.77 10.87
N LYS A 69 -7.96 -5.37 11.70
CA LYS A 69 -7.53 -6.77 11.61
C LYS A 69 -6.73 -7.17 10.35
N VAL A 70 -6.22 -6.25 9.55
CA VAL A 70 -5.44 -6.60 8.34
C VAL A 70 -4.25 -7.50 8.67
N PHE A 71 -3.52 -7.22 9.76
CA PHE A 71 -2.34 -8.00 10.16
C PHE A 71 -2.66 -9.39 10.73
N THR A 72 -3.93 -9.67 11.06
CA THR A 72 -4.33 -11.01 11.54
C THR A 72 -4.62 -11.99 10.40
N ARG A 73 -4.62 -11.54 9.14
CA ARG A 73 -5.01 -12.36 7.99
C ARG A 73 -3.81 -13.04 7.38
N GLN A 74 -3.91 -14.37 7.30
CA GLN A 74 -2.81 -15.21 6.80
C GLN A 74 -2.33 -14.80 5.40
N PHE A 75 -3.26 -14.52 4.48
CA PHE A 75 -2.90 -14.05 3.15
C PHE A 75 -2.22 -12.69 3.16
N CYS A 76 -2.75 -11.72 3.92
CA CYS A 76 -2.10 -10.41 4.07
C CYS A 76 -0.69 -10.54 4.67
N GLN A 77 -0.51 -11.41 5.68
CA GLN A 77 0.81 -11.67 6.27
C GLN A 77 1.78 -12.25 5.24
N MET A 78 1.33 -13.23 4.45
CA MET A 78 2.12 -13.85 3.39
C MET A 78 2.53 -12.83 2.32
N GLU A 79 1.61 -11.99 1.86
CA GLU A 79 1.85 -10.93 0.88
C GLU A 79 2.87 -9.90 1.40
N ILE A 80 2.71 -9.47 2.67
CA ILE A 80 3.64 -8.55 3.35
C ILE A 80 5.05 -9.15 3.44
N LEU A 81 5.16 -10.42 3.81
CA LEU A 81 6.45 -11.12 3.89
C LEU A 81 7.08 -11.33 2.51
N GLU A 82 6.27 -11.61 1.48
CA GLU A 82 6.79 -11.72 0.11
C GLU A 82 7.26 -10.34 -0.41
N ALA A 83 6.54 -9.26 -0.11
CA ALA A 83 6.97 -7.90 -0.42
C ALA A 83 8.31 -7.55 0.26
N LYS A 84 8.48 -7.93 1.54
CA LYS A 84 9.76 -7.82 2.28
C LYS A 84 10.88 -8.57 1.58
N LYS A 85 10.66 -9.85 1.26
CA LYS A 85 11.62 -10.72 0.60
C LYS A 85 12.03 -10.18 -0.78
N ALA A 86 11.07 -9.71 -1.55
CA ALA A 86 11.29 -9.11 -2.87
C ALA A 86 11.79 -7.65 -2.79
N LYS A 87 11.98 -7.09 -1.58
CA LYS A 87 12.41 -5.70 -1.34
C LYS A 87 11.57 -4.68 -2.11
N LYS A 88 10.25 -4.90 -2.14
CA LYS A 88 9.34 -4.00 -2.84
C LYS A 88 9.22 -2.67 -2.11
N PRO A 89 9.16 -1.55 -2.84
CA PRO A 89 8.70 -0.29 -2.28
C PRO A 89 7.29 -0.44 -1.73
N VAL A 90 7.06 0.01 -0.50
CA VAL A 90 5.77 -0.14 0.19
C VAL A 90 5.12 1.23 0.34
N LEU A 91 3.85 1.31 0.00
CA LEU A 91 2.99 2.45 0.26
C LEU A 91 1.82 2.00 1.13
N LEU A 92 1.59 2.71 2.23
CA LEU A 92 0.50 2.41 3.16
C LEU A 92 -0.69 3.33 2.87
N ILE A 93 -1.90 2.78 2.87
CA ILE A 93 -3.15 3.55 2.80
C ILE A 93 -3.97 3.19 4.02
N ARG A 94 -4.33 4.17 4.86
CA ARG A 94 -5.01 3.94 6.13
C ARG A 94 -6.49 4.31 6.08
N GLU A 95 -7.33 3.39 6.55
CA GLU A 95 -8.74 3.68 6.85
C GLU A 95 -8.85 4.40 8.20
N GLU A 96 -9.50 5.55 8.22
CA GLU A 96 -9.71 6.35 9.43
C GLU A 96 -11.18 6.47 9.85
N ASP A 97 -12.09 5.90 9.08
CA ASP A 97 -13.52 5.95 9.38
C ASP A 97 -13.95 4.72 10.18
N ASP A 98 -14.42 4.93 11.42
CA ASP A 98 -14.84 3.86 12.33
C ASP A 98 -15.95 2.98 11.73
N ARG A 99 -16.81 3.54 10.88
CA ARG A 99 -17.89 2.81 10.22
C ARG A 99 -17.40 1.77 9.23
N PHE A 100 -16.14 1.87 8.77
CA PHE A 100 -15.56 1.03 7.73
C PHE A 100 -14.32 0.26 8.19
N GLY A 101 -14.20 0.05 9.49
CA GLY A 101 -13.09 -0.70 10.05
C GLY A 101 -11.79 0.10 10.09
N LYS A 102 -11.86 1.25 10.77
CA LYS A 102 -10.69 2.09 11.05
C LYS A 102 -9.51 1.27 11.56
N PHE A 103 -8.35 1.59 11.04
CA PHE A 103 -7.10 1.03 11.50
C PHE A 103 -6.62 1.77 12.76
N ASP A 104 -6.39 1.02 13.82
CA ASP A 104 -5.77 1.54 15.05
C ASP A 104 -4.32 1.04 15.17
N PRO A 105 -3.34 1.93 15.01
CA PRO A 105 -1.93 1.54 15.14
C PRO A 105 -1.56 1.08 16.56
N GLY A 106 -2.26 1.53 17.59
CA GLY A 106 -2.05 1.08 18.96
C GLY A 106 -2.31 -0.42 19.16
N ASN A 107 -3.12 -1.02 18.30
CA ASN A 107 -3.49 -2.43 18.37
C ASN A 107 -2.64 -3.33 17.45
N ILE A 108 -1.57 -2.84 16.83
CA ILE A 108 -0.70 -3.69 15.98
C ILE A 108 -0.16 -4.87 16.81
N GLU A 109 0.19 -4.63 18.06
CA GLU A 109 0.68 -5.68 18.96
C GLU A 109 -0.40 -6.72 19.24
N GLU A 110 -1.62 -6.27 19.56
CA GLU A 110 -2.77 -7.14 19.84
C GLU A 110 -3.11 -8.03 18.63
N PHE A 111 -3.05 -7.49 17.42
CA PHE A 111 -3.38 -8.24 16.21
C PHE A 111 -2.40 -9.38 15.88
N CYS A 112 -1.19 -9.33 16.44
CA CYS A 112 -0.18 -10.36 16.26
C CYS A 112 -0.08 -11.32 17.44
N LEU A 113 -0.91 -11.16 18.50
CA LEU A 113 -0.92 -12.05 19.65
C LEU A 113 -1.54 -13.41 19.29
N LEU A 114 -1.13 -14.41 20.07
CA LEU A 114 -1.72 -15.73 20.04
C LEU A 114 -3.18 -15.69 20.48
N THR A 115 -4.01 -16.53 19.91
CA THR A 115 -5.32 -16.82 20.47
C THR A 115 -5.20 -17.63 21.75
N LYS A 116 -6.20 -17.61 22.65
CA LYS A 116 -6.20 -18.42 23.86
C LYS A 116 -6.04 -19.92 23.59
N ASP A 117 -6.70 -20.40 22.54
CA ASP A 117 -6.62 -21.81 22.13
C ASP A 117 -5.18 -22.19 21.68
N GLU A 118 -4.48 -21.26 21.05
CA GLU A 118 -3.07 -21.47 20.64
C GLU A 118 -2.10 -21.39 21.83
N GLU A 119 -2.37 -20.55 22.82
CA GLU A 119 -1.60 -20.50 24.08
C GLU A 119 -1.77 -21.78 24.89
N GLU A 120 -3.01 -22.31 25.00
CA GLU A 120 -3.35 -23.52 25.73
C GLU A 120 -2.96 -24.80 24.96
N GLY A 121 -3.06 -24.78 23.63
CA GLY A 121 -2.72 -25.90 22.75
C GLY A 121 -1.22 -26.09 22.49
N GLY A 122 -0.38 -25.16 22.96
CA GLY A 122 1.08 -25.26 22.86
C GLY A 122 1.58 -25.13 21.43
N ILE A 123 1.70 -23.91 20.89
CA ILE A 123 2.37 -23.68 19.60
C ILE A 123 3.88 -23.97 19.73
N SER A 124 4.48 -24.41 18.62
CA SER A 124 5.92 -24.67 18.58
C SER A 124 6.71 -23.36 18.82
N ILE A 125 7.92 -23.51 19.37
CA ILE A 125 8.86 -22.39 19.60
C ILE A 125 9.14 -21.66 18.28
N ASP A 126 9.29 -22.40 17.18
CA ASP A 126 9.57 -21.83 15.85
C ASP A 126 8.40 -21.00 15.33
N GLU A 127 7.17 -21.42 15.57
CA GLU A 127 5.98 -20.68 15.14
C GLU A 127 5.78 -19.41 15.97
N ARG A 128 6.01 -19.47 17.27
CA ARG A 128 6.03 -18.31 18.17
C ARG A 128 7.07 -17.27 17.70
N ARG A 129 8.30 -17.71 17.41
CA ARG A 129 9.35 -16.84 16.88
C ARG A 129 8.97 -16.19 15.56
N LYS A 130 8.39 -16.94 14.61
CA LYS A 130 7.91 -16.39 13.33
C LYS A 130 6.87 -15.28 13.53
N ARG A 131 5.98 -15.43 14.51
CA ARG A 131 4.96 -14.40 14.81
C ARG A 131 5.57 -13.17 15.45
N GLU A 132 6.52 -13.33 16.37
CA GLU A 132 7.25 -12.22 16.97
C GLU A 132 8.04 -11.44 15.91
N ASP A 133 8.75 -12.14 15.03
CA ASP A 133 9.48 -11.55 13.90
C ASP A 133 8.54 -10.79 12.95
N PHE A 134 7.33 -11.32 12.70
CA PHE A 134 6.32 -10.67 11.88
C PHE A 134 5.76 -9.42 12.58
N LYS A 135 5.47 -9.51 13.89
CA LYS A 135 5.00 -8.39 14.70
C LYS A 135 5.98 -7.21 14.65
N GLU A 136 7.26 -7.49 14.93
CA GLU A 136 8.30 -6.47 14.87
C GLU A 136 8.38 -5.85 13.47
N TYR A 137 8.33 -6.69 12.43
CA TYR A 137 8.34 -6.21 11.07
C TYR A 137 7.11 -5.35 10.74
N ALA A 138 5.91 -5.74 11.15
CA ALA A 138 4.67 -4.98 10.90
C ALA A 138 4.71 -3.61 11.60
N MET A 139 5.24 -3.55 12.82
CA MET A 139 5.43 -2.29 13.54
C MET A 139 6.42 -1.36 12.84
N ASN A 140 7.56 -1.91 12.41
CA ASN A 140 8.56 -1.14 11.68
C ASN A 140 8.03 -0.71 10.31
N LEU A 141 7.30 -1.58 9.62
CA LEU A 141 6.63 -1.25 8.35
C LEU A 141 5.72 -0.02 8.50
N TYR A 142 4.93 0.04 9.58
CA TYR A 142 4.05 1.18 9.84
C TYR A 142 4.82 2.47 10.20
N LYS A 143 5.91 2.35 10.97
CA LYS A 143 6.72 3.51 11.41
C LYS A 143 7.59 4.09 10.30
N ASP A 144 8.16 3.23 9.47
CA ASP A 144 9.24 3.61 8.53
C ASP A 144 8.71 3.98 7.14
N ASN A 145 7.42 3.73 6.84
CA ASN A 145 6.86 3.99 5.53
C ASN A 145 5.89 5.17 5.54
N GLU A 146 5.87 5.88 4.44
CA GLU A 146 4.88 6.91 4.15
C GLU A 146 3.48 6.28 4.09
N TRP A 147 2.49 6.93 4.68
CA TRP A 147 1.10 6.48 4.59
C TRP A 147 0.16 7.61 4.17
N LEU A 148 -0.89 7.24 3.47
CA LEU A 148 -1.94 8.13 3.00
C LEU A 148 -3.23 7.78 3.74
N THR A 149 -4.03 8.80 4.07
CA THR A 149 -5.35 8.58 4.65
C THR A 149 -6.38 8.39 3.54
N TRP A 150 -7.08 7.25 3.55
CA TRP A 150 -8.18 7.03 2.63
C TRP A 150 -9.34 7.97 2.92
N ARG A 151 -9.84 8.62 1.88
CA ARG A 151 -10.96 9.57 1.94
C ARG A 151 -12.01 9.21 0.89
N ARG A 152 -13.29 9.45 1.18
CA ARG A 152 -14.42 9.01 0.34
C ARG A 152 -14.99 10.07 -0.56
N ARG A 153 -14.78 11.35 -0.26
CA ARG A 153 -15.23 12.44 -1.14
C ARG A 153 -14.41 12.43 -2.42
N LYS A 154 -15.06 12.71 -3.55
CA LYS A 154 -14.41 12.61 -4.86
C LYS A 154 -13.07 13.33 -4.92
N PHE A 155 -13.03 14.62 -4.57
CA PHE A 155 -11.80 15.39 -4.63
C PHE A 155 -10.70 14.87 -3.67
N GLU A 156 -11.07 14.32 -2.52
CA GLU A 156 -10.14 13.72 -1.56
C GLU A 156 -9.56 12.40 -2.09
N LYS A 157 -10.39 11.59 -2.75
CA LYS A 157 -9.92 10.38 -3.46
C LYS A 157 -8.93 10.75 -4.56
N ASP A 158 -9.23 11.75 -5.37
CA ASP A 158 -8.35 12.23 -6.43
C ASP A 158 -6.97 12.65 -5.90
N ILE A 159 -6.91 13.26 -4.72
CA ILE A 159 -5.65 13.59 -4.04
C ILE A 159 -4.89 12.32 -3.65
N VAL A 160 -5.55 11.34 -3.03
CA VAL A 160 -4.90 10.08 -2.63
C VAL A 160 -4.36 9.35 -3.86
N ILE A 161 -5.16 9.22 -4.91
CA ILE A 161 -4.74 8.57 -6.15
C ILE A 161 -3.58 9.34 -6.80
N GLY A 162 -3.62 10.67 -6.82
CA GLY A 162 -2.51 11.51 -7.30
C GLY A 162 -1.22 11.24 -6.55
N ARG A 163 -1.26 11.14 -5.21
CA ARG A 163 -0.11 10.80 -4.38
C ARG A 163 0.43 9.39 -4.64
N MET A 164 -0.44 8.41 -4.88
CA MET A 164 -0.02 7.06 -5.28
C MET A 164 0.78 7.10 -6.58
N VAL A 165 0.30 7.86 -7.56
CA VAL A 165 0.98 8.05 -8.84
C VAL A 165 2.34 8.74 -8.67
N ASP A 166 2.41 9.80 -7.86
CA ASP A 166 3.67 10.49 -7.55
C ASP A 166 4.69 9.53 -6.90
N TYR A 167 4.22 8.68 -5.98
CA TYR A 167 5.05 7.66 -5.36
C TYR A 167 5.59 6.65 -6.38
N LEU A 168 4.73 6.15 -7.28
CA LEU A 168 5.16 5.26 -8.37
C LEU A 168 6.24 5.91 -9.25
N ILE A 169 6.07 7.19 -9.61
CA ILE A 169 7.04 7.94 -10.41
C ILE A 169 8.37 8.07 -9.66
N LYS A 170 8.34 8.41 -8.36
CA LYS A 170 9.53 8.52 -7.50
C LYS A 170 10.31 7.20 -7.52
N VAL A 171 9.64 6.09 -7.20
CA VAL A 171 10.24 4.74 -7.15
C VAL A 171 10.83 4.32 -8.51
N SER A 172 10.10 4.54 -9.59
CA SER A 172 10.55 4.21 -10.95
C SER A 172 11.82 4.99 -11.35
N ARG A 173 11.93 6.25 -10.92
CA ARG A 173 13.14 7.08 -11.15
C ARG A 173 14.33 6.57 -10.36
N GLU A 174 14.15 6.21 -9.10
CA GLU A 174 15.20 5.68 -8.24
C GLU A 174 15.73 4.35 -8.78
N SER A 175 14.84 3.47 -9.22
CA SER A 175 15.19 2.19 -9.85
C SER A 175 15.99 2.39 -11.15
N SER A 176 15.59 3.34 -12.00
CA SER A 176 16.31 3.68 -13.25
C SER A 176 17.69 4.25 -12.97
N ARG A 177 17.86 5.10 -11.96
CA ARG A 177 19.17 5.65 -11.57
C ARG A 177 20.13 4.56 -11.09
N ARG A 178 19.66 3.59 -10.31
CA ARG A 178 20.47 2.47 -9.80
C ARG A 178 20.95 1.54 -10.91
N ARG A 179 20.21 1.43 -12.03
CA ARG A 179 20.55 0.59 -13.19
C ARG A 179 21.41 1.30 -14.25
N GLY A 180 21.86 2.53 -14.01
CA GLY A 180 22.66 3.30 -14.99
C GLY A 180 21.90 3.65 -16.28
N GLY A 181 20.58 3.57 -16.25
CA GLY A 181 19.72 3.69 -17.42
C GLY A 181 19.42 5.14 -17.84
N SER A 182 19.27 5.34 -19.14
CA SER A 182 18.99 6.59 -19.84
C SER A 182 17.72 7.31 -19.32
N LYS A 183 17.77 8.64 -19.34
CA LYS A 183 16.71 9.58 -18.91
C LYS A 183 15.38 9.47 -19.70
N SER A 184 15.26 8.58 -20.70
CA SER A 184 14.14 8.47 -21.63
C SER A 184 12.84 7.95 -21.01
N PHE A 185 12.91 7.08 -20.01
CA PHE A 185 11.73 6.46 -19.39
C PHE A 185 10.86 7.46 -18.59
N CYS A 186 11.51 8.39 -17.90
CA CYS A 186 10.83 9.37 -17.03
C CYS A 186 10.04 10.44 -17.79
N GLY A 187 10.43 10.75 -19.03
CA GLY A 187 9.76 11.77 -19.83
C GLY A 187 8.37 11.36 -20.31
N ARG A 188 8.19 10.08 -20.66
CA ARG A 188 6.92 9.55 -21.16
C ARG A 188 5.86 9.41 -20.06
N LEU A 189 6.23 8.95 -18.88
CA LEU A 189 5.33 8.92 -17.71
C LEU A 189 4.89 10.34 -17.32
N LYS A 190 5.80 11.32 -17.30
CA LYS A 190 5.43 12.72 -17.02
C LYS A 190 4.45 13.27 -18.04
N ALA A 191 4.69 13.07 -19.34
CA ALA A 191 3.81 13.60 -20.40
C ALA A 191 2.40 12.99 -20.32
N PHE A 192 2.28 11.69 -19.99
CA PHE A 192 1.00 11.01 -19.84
C PHE A 192 0.23 11.58 -18.64
N PHE A 193 0.90 11.79 -17.49
CA PHE A 193 0.27 12.30 -16.28
C PHE A 193 0.05 13.81 -16.27
N THR A 194 0.87 14.61 -16.97
CA THR A 194 0.64 16.06 -17.10
C THR A 194 -0.67 16.32 -17.85
N ASN A 195 -1.02 15.50 -18.84
CA ASN A 195 -2.30 15.59 -19.54
C ASN A 195 -3.49 15.13 -18.68
N CYS A 196 -3.34 14.15 -17.80
CA CYS A 196 -4.40 13.72 -16.87
C CYS A 196 -4.58 14.68 -15.68
N CYS A 197 -3.47 15.18 -15.11
CA CYS A 197 -3.51 16.09 -13.96
C CYS A 197 -3.83 17.53 -14.33
N SER A 198 -3.55 17.99 -15.55
CA SER A 198 -3.91 19.36 -15.97
C SER A 198 -5.42 19.59 -16.00
N GLN A 199 -6.23 18.56 -16.16
CA GLN A 199 -7.68 18.64 -16.01
C GLN A 199 -8.13 18.71 -14.54
N LEU A 200 -7.32 18.25 -13.58
CA LEU A 200 -7.63 18.25 -12.14
C LEU A 200 -7.12 19.51 -11.42
N ILE A 201 -6.03 20.12 -11.91
CA ILE A 201 -5.39 21.29 -11.29
C ILE A 201 -6.08 22.61 -11.67
N SER A 202 -6.88 22.61 -12.73
CA SER A 202 -7.61 23.83 -13.19
C SER A 202 -8.71 24.29 -12.23
N SER A 203 -9.06 23.53 -11.21
CA SER A 203 -10.18 23.85 -10.33
C SER A 203 -9.83 24.27 -8.89
N SER A 204 -8.58 24.25 -8.41
CA SER A 204 -8.22 24.89 -7.10
C SER A 204 -6.72 24.86 -6.79
N PRO A 205 -5.96 25.91 -7.11
CA PRO A 205 -4.50 25.91 -6.85
C PRO A 205 -4.03 26.36 -5.47
N CYS A 206 -4.91 26.88 -4.60
CA CYS A 206 -4.43 27.74 -3.49
C CYS A 206 -4.61 27.20 -2.06
N LEU A 207 -5.41 26.17 -1.83
CA LEU A 207 -5.74 25.72 -0.46
C LEU A 207 -4.97 24.49 0.05
N ILE A 208 -4.21 23.83 -0.82
CA ILE A 208 -3.65 22.49 -0.52
C ILE A 208 -2.26 22.57 0.15
N ARG A 209 -1.51 23.66 -0.06
CA ARG A 209 -0.14 23.79 0.47
C ARG A 209 -0.06 24.05 1.97
N ASP A 210 -0.98 24.84 2.52
CA ASP A 210 -0.91 25.32 3.91
C ASP A 210 -1.44 24.32 4.95
N GLU A 211 -2.22 23.33 4.58
CA GLU A 211 -2.81 22.38 5.53
C GLU A 211 -1.94 21.13 5.74
N MET A 212 -1.03 20.84 4.81
CA MET A 212 -0.11 19.70 4.88
C MET A 212 1.12 19.96 5.75
N ASP A 213 1.63 21.21 5.79
CA ASP A 213 2.80 21.58 6.59
C ASP A 213 2.47 21.69 8.10
N ARG A 214 1.20 21.87 8.46
CA ARG A 214 0.77 22.01 9.86
C ARG A 214 0.57 20.71 10.62
N ARG A 215 0.53 19.55 9.97
CA ARG A 215 0.25 18.25 10.63
C ARG A 215 1.48 17.39 10.91
N HIS A 216 2.66 17.79 10.48
CA HIS A 216 3.92 17.09 10.81
C HIS A 216 4.47 17.41 12.21
N SER A 217 3.81 18.30 12.99
CA SER A 217 4.33 18.80 14.27
C SER A 217 3.64 18.24 15.52
N TYR A 218 2.75 17.26 15.42
CA TYR A 218 2.09 16.68 16.59
C TYR A 218 2.20 15.16 16.62
N ILE A 219 3.37 14.67 16.96
CA ILE A 219 3.52 13.38 17.65
C ILE A 219 4.39 13.65 18.88
N GLU A 220 3.78 14.14 19.94
CA GLU A 220 4.34 13.99 21.29
C GLU A 220 4.03 12.55 21.73
N ILE A 221 5.08 11.78 21.93
CA ILE A 221 5.06 10.47 22.57
C ILE A 221 5.06 10.77 24.07
N PRO A 222 4.05 10.39 24.86
CA PRO A 222 4.18 10.43 26.33
C PRO A 222 5.22 9.39 26.76
N GLU A 223 6.09 9.81 27.69
CA GLU A 223 7.05 8.99 28.42
C GLU A 223 6.38 7.87 29.25
#